data_6db4cd9045d5d9b2a17b5d97837641ef
#
_entry.id   6db4cd9045d5d9b2a17b5d97837641ef
#
_cell.length_a   1.000
_cell.length_b   1.000
_cell.length_c   1.000
_cell.angle_alpha   90.00
_cell.angle_beta   90.00
_cell.angle_gamma   90.00
#
_symmetry.space_group_name_H-M   'P 1'
#
loop_
_entity.id
_entity.type
_entity.pdbx_description
1 polymer ?
#
loop_
_entity_poly.entity_id
_entity_poly.type
_entity_poly.pdbx_seq_one_letter_code
_entity_poly.pdbx_strand_id
1 'polypeptide(L)'
;MTPSDAQTTTYRTRGGVTVHRQATPCDPEVLTDLVRDVETRRGGVLSSGMEYPGRYDRWHLGYVDPCLELAARGRRVTATALNARGRVLLPLVAGVLEPAGVDFDHGPGHAAVTVPEPDPAVFFTEEERSRRPSVFTALRAVVDLLSAPDDPNLGLYGAFGYDLAFQFEPVERHIDRDPADRDLVLHLPDAVIVRDRKRETCVRYTYDFTVPAEGGRPGAGTEGLPRETGPTPAVVAADVP
;
A
#
# COMPACT_ATOMS: atom_id res chain seq x y z
N MET A 1 24.38 -18.59 -18.85
CA MET A 1 23.54 -17.42 -19.13
C MET A 1 24.12 -16.27 -18.33
N THR A 2 24.69 -15.25 -19.00
CA THR A 2 25.20 -14.04 -18.33
C THR A 2 24.06 -13.38 -17.55
N PRO A 3 24.26 -12.91 -16.30
CA PRO A 3 23.26 -12.14 -15.60
C PRO A 3 22.97 -10.89 -16.44
N SER A 4 21.73 -10.77 -16.90
CA SER A 4 21.26 -9.58 -17.60
C SER A 4 21.40 -8.40 -16.67
N ASP A 5 22.03 -7.33 -17.14
CA ASP A 5 22.34 -6.15 -16.36
C ASP A 5 21.07 -5.55 -15.72
N ALA A 6 21.21 -5.06 -14.49
CA ALA A 6 20.15 -4.32 -13.81
C ALA A 6 19.74 -3.11 -14.65
N GLN A 7 18.45 -3.01 -14.94
CA GLN A 7 17.91 -1.88 -15.68
C GLN A 7 17.42 -0.79 -14.73
N THR A 8 17.98 0.40 -14.86
CA THR A 8 17.56 1.58 -14.10
C THR A 8 16.67 2.48 -14.94
N THR A 9 15.59 2.97 -14.34
CA THR A 9 14.65 3.91 -14.97
C THR A 9 14.30 5.00 -13.98
N THR A 10 14.23 6.24 -14.42
CA THR A 10 13.80 7.38 -13.61
C THR A 10 12.58 8.01 -14.24
N TYR A 11 11.54 8.26 -13.41
CA TYR A 11 10.29 8.89 -13.84
C TYR A 11 9.69 9.71 -12.69
N ARG A 12 8.61 10.42 -12.97
CA ARG A 12 7.83 11.15 -11.96
C ARG A 12 6.43 10.55 -11.82
N THR A 13 5.95 10.47 -10.57
CA THR A 13 4.56 10.17 -10.27
C THR A 13 3.67 11.38 -10.57
N ARG A 14 2.36 11.18 -10.59
CA ARG A 14 1.38 12.28 -10.72
C ARG A 14 1.52 13.31 -9.62
N GLY A 15 1.85 12.88 -8.41
CA GLY A 15 2.10 13.78 -7.28
C GLY A 15 3.50 14.42 -7.27
N GLY A 16 4.28 14.26 -8.34
CA GLY A 16 5.58 14.94 -8.51
C GLY A 16 6.75 14.27 -7.81
N VAL A 17 6.57 13.10 -7.19
CA VAL A 17 7.66 12.31 -6.60
C VAL A 17 8.54 11.78 -7.72
N THR A 18 9.84 12.02 -7.66
CA THR A 18 10.79 11.40 -8.58
C THR A 18 11.10 9.99 -8.05
N VAL A 19 10.98 9.01 -8.94
CA VAL A 19 11.21 7.59 -8.64
C VAL A 19 12.41 7.10 -9.43
N HIS A 20 13.38 6.52 -8.75
CA HIS A 20 14.49 5.79 -9.35
C HIS A 20 14.21 4.29 -9.15
N ARG A 21 13.75 3.65 -10.21
CA ARG A 21 13.46 2.22 -10.22
C ARG A 21 14.64 1.44 -10.76
N GLN A 22 15.07 0.42 -10.04
CA GLN A 22 16.00 -0.59 -10.51
C GLN A 22 15.26 -1.92 -10.69
N ALA A 23 15.39 -2.54 -11.86
CA ALA A 23 14.86 -3.86 -12.16
C ALA A 23 16.03 -4.85 -12.28
N THR A 24 16.06 -5.86 -11.42
CA THR A 24 17.13 -6.87 -11.37
C THR A 24 16.51 -8.25 -11.52
N PRO A 25 16.92 -9.05 -12.51
CA PRO A 25 16.53 -10.46 -12.59
C PRO A 25 16.90 -11.20 -11.31
N CYS A 26 16.03 -12.08 -10.85
CA CYS A 26 16.26 -12.87 -9.64
C CYS A 26 15.78 -14.32 -9.83
N ASP A 27 16.25 -15.19 -8.95
CA ASP A 27 15.80 -16.59 -8.93
C ASP A 27 14.34 -16.64 -8.47
N PRO A 28 13.47 -17.40 -9.14
CA PRO A 28 12.09 -17.63 -8.69
C PRO A 28 11.95 -18.20 -7.27
N GLU A 29 12.94 -18.89 -6.74
CA GLU A 29 12.94 -19.43 -5.38
C GLU A 29 12.92 -18.35 -4.31
N VAL A 30 13.34 -17.13 -4.63
CA VAL A 30 13.26 -15.96 -3.72
C VAL A 30 11.81 -15.73 -3.21
N LEU A 31 10.79 -16.07 -4.00
CA LEU A 31 9.39 -16.00 -3.54
C LEU A 31 9.06 -17.04 -2.49
N THR A 32 9.70 -18.21 -2.53
CA THR A 32 9.54 -19.24 -1.51
C THR A 32 10.17 -18.80 -0.19
N ASP A 33 11.32 -18.13 -0.24
CA ASP A 33 11.95 -17.54 0.94
C ASP A 33 11.09 -16.41 1.52
N LEU A 34 10.48 -15.58 0.67
CA LEU A 34 9.54 -14.55 1.10
C LEU A 34 8.33 -15.10 1.88
N VAL A 35 7.82 -16.28 1.53
CA VAL A 35 6.73 -16.93 2.28
C VAL A 35 7.15 -17.19 3.73
N ARG A 36 8.41 -17.55 3.97
CA ARG A 36 8.96 -17.71 5.34
C ARG A 36 9.18 -16.36 6.02
N ASP A 37 9.69 -15.38 5.28
CA ASP A 37 9.95 -14.05 5.81
C ASP A 37 8.69 -13.37 6.33
N VAL A 38 7.56 -13.48 5.65
CA VAL A 38 6.29 -12.86 6.07
C VAL A 38 5.67 -13.47 7.33
N GLU A 39 6.16 -14.61 7.81
CA GLU A 39 5.75 -15.17 9.11
C GLU A 39 6.22 -14.31 10.28
N THR A 40 7.34 -13.59 10.13
CA THR A 40 7.96 -12.81 11.20
C THR A 40 8.18 -11.34 10.85
N ARG A 41 8.06 -10.98 9.57
CA ARG A 41 8.26 -9.61 9.04
C ARG A 41 6.98 -9.13 8.36
N ARG A 42 6.75 -7.82 8.40
CA ARG A 42 5.66 -7.23 7.61
C ARG A 42 5.91 -7.46 6.13
N GLY A 43 4.88 -7.90 5.44
CA GLY A 43 4.98 -8.19 4.02
C GLY A 43 3.73 -8.87 3.50
N GLY A 44 3.81 -9.36 2.28
CA GLY A 44 2.75 -10.12 1.67
C GLY A 44 3.24 -10.91 0.47
N VAL A 45 2.62 -12.04 0.24
CA VAL A 45 2.78 -12.83 -0.97
C VAL A 45 1.41 -13.01 -1.61
N LEU A 46 1.27 -12.49 -2.82
CA LEU A 46 0.08 -12.58 -3.64
C LEU A 46 0.35 -13.62 -4.74
N SER A 47 -0.27 -14.77 -4.59
CA SER A 47 -0.08 -15.90 -5.50
C SER A 47 -1.42 -16.38 -6.01
N SER A 48 -1.57 -16.48 -7.32
CA SER A 48 -2.71 -17.13 -7.93
C SER A 48 -2.44 -18.62 -8.01
N GLY A 49 -2.88 -19.37 -7.00
CA GLY A 49 -2.70 -20.82 -6.91
C GLY A 49 -3.90 -21.64 -7.38
N MET A 50 -4.94 -21.01 -7.92
CA MET A 50 -6.10 -21.73 -8.42
C MET A 50 -5.82 -22.33 -9.78
N GLU A 51 -5.75 -23.66 -9.80
CA GLU A 51 -5.53 -24.49 -10.98
C GLU A 51 -6.74 -24.48 -11.92
N TYR A 52 -6.92 -23.38 -12.62
CA TYR A 52 -7.62 -23.43 -13.89
C TYR A 52 -6.56 -23.39 -14.98
N PRO A 53 -6.28 -24.46 -15.70
CA PRO A 53 -5.20 -24.51 -16.67
C PRO A 53 -5.26 -23.32 -17.63
N GLY A 54 -4.28 -22.42 -17.54
CA GLY A 54 -4.09 -21.32 -18.45
C GLY A 54 -4.77 -20.00 -18.17
N ARG A 55 -5.60 -19.84 -17.12
CA ARG A 55 -6.30 -18.57 -16.88
C ARG A 55 -5.81 -17.72 -15.72
N TYR A 56 -5.39 -18.30 -14.59
CA TYR A 56 -5.16 -17.53 -13.35
C TYR A 56 -3.80 -17.71 -12.70
N ASP A 57 -2.98 -18.64 -13.15
CA ASP A 57 -1.69 -18.99 -12.57
C ASP A 57 -0.52 -18.34 -13.31
N ARG A 58 -0.57 -17.03 -13.50
CA ARG A 58 0.47 -16.33 -14.23
C ARG A 58 1.36 -15.51 -13.34
N TRP A 59 0.77 -14.72 -12.42
CA TRP A 59 1.48 -13.73 -11.68
C TRP A 59 1.63 -14.12 -10.21
N HIS A 60 2.87 -14.08 -9.73
CA HIS A 60 3.16 -14.12 -8.31
C HIS A 60 3.92 -12.85 -7.95
N LEU A 61 3.55 -12.25 -6.84
CA LEU A 61 4.16 -11.03 -6.35
C LEU A 61 4.44 -11.19 -4.86
N GLY A 62 5.59 -10.72 -4.40
CA GLY A 62 5.92 -10.73 -2.99
C GLY A 62 6.76 -9.53 -2.59
N TYR A 63 6.60 -9.13 -1.33
CA TYR A 63 7.35 -8.04 -0.71
C TYR A 63 7.47 -8.27 0.80
N VAL A 64 8.52 -7.72 1.39
CA VAL A 64 8.71 -7.59 2.84
C VAL A 64 9.22 -6.19 3.16
N ASP A 65 9.10 -5.79 4.41
CA ASP A 65 9.54 -4.50 4.94
C ASP A 65 9.02 -3.31 4.13
N PRO A 66 7.71 -3.15 3.97
CA PRO A 66 7.17 -1.98 3.29
C PRO A 66 7.54 -0.70 4.03
N CYS A 67 7.70 0.40 3.31
CA CYS A 67 8.07 1.68 3.93
C CYS A 67 6.88 2.40 4.59
N LEU A 68 5.66 2.21 4.07
CA LEU A 68 4.42 2.79 4.61
C LEU A 68 3.33 1.73 4.77
N GLU A 69 2.49 1.92 5.79
CA GLU A 69 1.23 1.20 5.97
C GLU A 69 0.07 2.20 5.94
N LEU A 70 -0.96 1.92 5.17
CA LEU A 70 -2.27 2.56 5.25
C LEU A 70 -3.24 1.56 5.87
N ALA A 71 -3.87 1.95 6.96
CA ALA A 71 -4.90 1.14 7.61
C ALA A 71 -6.19 1.97 7.79
N ALA A 72 -7.34 1.32 7.68
CA ALA A 72 -8.61 1.96 8.04
C ALA A 72 -9.33 1.16 9.13
N ARG A 73 -10.01 1.90 10.00
CA ARG A 73 -10.96 1.41 11.00
C ARG A 73 -12.20 2.29 10.96
N GLY A 74 -13.32 1.71 10.58
CA GLY A 74 -14.50 2.51 10.26
C GLY A 74 -14.15 3.53 9.17
N ARG A 75 -14.35 4.79 9.46
CA ARG A 75 -14.09 5.89 8.53
C ARG A 75 -12.74 6.60 8.75
N ARG A 76 -11.95 6.16 9.74
CA ARG A 76 -10.62 6.71 10.01
C ARG A 76 -9.56 5.98 9.22
N VAL A 77 -8.83 6.73 8.40
CA VAL A 77 -7.66 6.25 7.63
C VAL A 77 -6.40 6.77 8.28
N THR A 78 -5.45 5.88 8.51
CA THR A 78 -4.14 6.21 9.09
C THR A 78 -3.04 5.74 8.16
N ALA A 79 -2.12 6.64 7.83
CA ALA A 79 -0.85 6.32 7.19
C ALA A 79 0.25 6.28 8.25
N THR A 80 1.02 5.21 8.30
CA THR A 80 2.12 5.03 9.26
C THR A 80 3.43 4.80 8.52
N ALA A 81 4.45 5.58 8.86
CA ALA A 81 5.81 5.34 8.39
C ALA A 81 6.43 4.18 9.17
N LEU A 82 6.78 3.11 8.48
CA LEU A 82 7.31 1.90 9.10
C LEU A 82 8.82 1.93 9.28
N ASN A 83 9.52 2.77 8.52
CA ASN A 83 10.97 2.93 8.58
C ASN A 83 11.37 4.38 8.21
N ALA A 84 12.68 4.63 8.10
CA ALA A 84 13.20 5.95 7.73
C ALA A 84 12.73 6.40 6.33
N ARG A 85 12.57 5.47 5.41
CA ARG A 85 12.14 5.74 4.03
C ARG A 85 10.68 6.19 3.99
N GLY A 86 9.82 5.55 4.78
CA GLY A 86 8.44 5.97 4.96
C GLY A 86 8.31 7.37 5.55
N ARG A 87 9.21 7.75 6.47
CA ARG A 87 9.22 9.13 7.03
C ARG A 87 9.52 10.20 5.98
N VAL A 88 10.27 9.87 4.93
CA VAL A 88 10.51 10.80 3.81
C VAL A 88 9.23 11.04 3.01
N LEU A 89 8.41 9.99 2.80
CA LEU A 89 7.18 10.05 2.01
C LEU A 89 5.97 10.56 2.81
N LEU A 90 5.98 10.35 4.12
CA LEU A 90 4.83 10.63 4.99
C LEU A 90 4.29 12.07 4.91
N PRO A 91 5.13 13.14 4.81
CA PRO A 91 4.61 14.49 4.66
C PRO A 91 3.76 14.69 3.40
N LEU A 92 4.15 14.08 2.27
CA LEU A 92 3.36 14.14 1.04
C LEU A 92 2.05 13.39 1.18
N VAL A 93 2.10 12.21 1.81
CA VAL A 93 0.89 11.42 2.09
C VAL A 93 -0.04 12.19 3.03
N ALA A 94 0.50 12.84 4.07
CA ALA A 94 -0.26 13.70 4.96
C ALA A 94 -0.98 14.83 4.21
N GLY A 95 -0.26 15.51 3.30
CA GLY A 95 -0.81 16.61 2.50
C GLY A 95 -1.96 16.21 1.58
N VAL A 96 -2.04 14.96 1.12
CA VAL A 96 -3.17 14.47 0.32
C VAL A 96 -4.28 13.84 1.18
N LEU A 97 -3.97 13.41 2.40
CA LEU A 97 -4.96 12.91 3.34
C LEU A 97 -5.75 14.04 4.02
N GLU A 98 -5.09 15.14 4.38
CA GLU A 98 -5.73 16.28 5.07
C GLU A 98 -7.00 16.77 4.37
N PRO A 99 -7.03 17.06 3.05
CA PRO A 99 -8.23 17.52 2.37
C PRO A 99 -9.28 16.41 2.14
N ALA A 100 -8.95 15.14 2.42
CA ALA A 100 -9.87 14.02 2.19
C ALA A 100 -10.91 13.84 3.30
N GLY A 101 -10.81 14.59 4.42
CA GLY A 101 -11.75 14.45 5.51
C GLY A 101 -11.63 15.52 6.59
N VAL A 102 -12.01 15.13 7.79
CA VAL A 102 -12.02 15.95 9.01
C VAL A 102 -11.17 15.28 10.10
N ASP A 103 -10.97 15.96 11.23
CA ASP A 103 -10.19 15.44 12.36
C ASP A 103 -8.79 14.96 11.92
N PHE A 104 -8.13 15.80 11.10
CA PHE A 104 -6.78 15.50 10.67
C PHE A 104 -5.79 15.58 11.84
N ASP A 105 -5.02 14.52 12.00
CA ASP A 105 -4.00 14.37 13.02
C ASP A 105 -2.70 13.88 12.35
N HIS A 106 -1.57 14.48 12.68
CA HIS A 106 -0.29 14.06 12.15
C HIS A 106 0.84 14.21 13.15
N GLY A 107 1.84 13.35 13.02
CA GLY A 107 3.06 13.35 13.83
C GLY A 107 4.28 12.86 13.05
N PRO A 108 5.42 12.69 13.70
CA PRO A 108 6.66 12.28 13.02
C PRO A 108 6.61 10.91 12.34
N GLY A 109 5.66 10.07 12.72
CA GLY A 109 5.55 8.69 12.21
C GLY A 109 4.18 8.34 11.65
N HIS A 110 3.20 9.25 11.70
CA HIS A 110 1.85 8.96 11.23
C HIS A 110 1.13 10.22 10.72
N ALA A 111 0.11 9.99 9.90
CA ALA A 111 -0.92 10.95 9.53
C ALA A 111 -2.27 10.23 9.48
N ALA A 112 -3.30 10.83 10.02
CA ALA A 112 -4.62 10.22 10.06
C ALA A 112 -5.72 11.24 9.76
N VAL A 113 -6.79 10.78 9.13
CA VAL A 113 -7.95 11.58 8.78
C VAL A 113 -9.22 10.75 8.96
N THR A 114 -10.29 11.39 9.39
CA THR A 114 -11.63 10.77 9.42
C THR A 114 -12.42 11.24 8.21
N VAL A 115 -12.84 10.33 7.36
CA VAL A 115 -13.70 10.65 6.21
C VAL A 115 -15.13 10.86 6.73
N PRO A 116 -15.75 12.01 6.47
CA PRO A 116 -17.09 12.31 7.00
C PRO A 116 -18.13 11.32 6.46
N GLU A 117 -19.16 11.07 7.25
CA GLU A 117 -20.32 10.35 6.76
C GLU A 117 -21.05 11.20 5.71
N PRO A 118 -21.61 10.57 4.67
CA PRO A 118 -22.46 11.28 3.72
C PRO A 118 -23.67 11.85 4.46
N ASP A 119 -24.05 13.09 4.14
CA ASP A 119 -25.29 13.66 4.65
C ASP A 119 -26.46 12.77 4.22
N PRO A 120 -27.24 12.23 5.16
CA PRO A 120 -28.40 11.40 4.85
C PRO A 120 -29.48 12.14 4.05
N ALA A 121 -29.50 13.47 4.11
CA ALA A 121 -30.41 14.31 3.33
C ALA A 121 -30.01 14.42 1.85
N VAL A 122 -28.78 14.08 1.48
CA VAL A 122 -28.30 14.11 0.10
C VAL A 122 -28.62 12.78 -0.58
N PHE A 123 -29.54 12.83 -1.52
CA PHE A 123 -29.91 11.67 -2.31
C PHE A 123 -28.87 11.44 -3.43
N PHE A 124 -28.23 10.30 -3.40
CA PHE A 124 -27.34 9.86 -4.47
C PHE A 124 -28.05 8.82 -5.33
N THR A 125 -27.98 8.97 -6.64
CA THR A 125 -28.42 7.92 -7.56
C THR A 125 -27.51 6.69 -7.45
N GLU A 126 -27.94 5.55 -7.97
CA GLU A 126 -27.15 4.31 -7.99
C GLU A 126 -25.76 4.52 -8.60
N GLU A 127 -25.69 5.29 -9.70
CA GLU A 127 -24.45 5.61 -10.41
C GLU A 127 -23.53 6.53 -9.59
N GLU A 128 -24.10 7.34 -8.70
CA GLU A 128 -23.35 8.29 -7.86
C GLU A 128 -22.92 7.66 -6.51
N ARG A 129 -23.40 6.48 -6.17
CA ARG A 129 -23.03 5.81 -4.90
C ARG A 129 -21.52 5.65 -4.75
N SER A 130 -20.81 5.38 -5.83
CA SER A 130 -19.34 5.27 -5.81
C SER A 130 -18.63 6.60 -5.54
N ARG A 131 -19.31 7.75 -5.65
CA ARG A 131 -18.78 9.10 -5.38
C ARG A 131 -19.00 9.54 -3.93
N ARG A 132 -19.76 8.77 -3.15
CA ARG A 132 -19.96 9.08 -1.73
C ARG A 132 -18.61 9.11 -1.00
N PRO A 133 -18.39 10.09 -0.10
CA PRO A 133 -17.23 10.10 0.76
C PRO A 133 -17.09 8.77 1.53
N SER A 134 -15.97 8.11 1.38
CA SER A 134 -15.63 6.84 2.03
C SER A 134 -14.14 6.76 2.21
N VAL A 135 -13.63 5.76 2.91
CA VAL A 135 -12.17 5.55 3.04
C VAL A 135 -11.48 5.46 1.68
N PHE A 136 -12.20 5.06 0.62
CA PHE A 136 -11.67 5.07 -0.74
C PHE A 136 -11.40 6.46 -1.29
N THR A 137 -12.01 7.52 -0.73
CA THR A 137 -11.67 8.91 -1.11
C THR A 137 -10.24 9.24 -0.68
N ALA A 138 -9.88 8.94 0.56
CA ALA A 138 -8.53 9.11 1.08
C ALA A 138 -7.53 8.19 0.35
N LEU A 139 -7.93 6.93 0.12
CA LEU A 139 -7.09 5.96 -0.56
C LEU A 139 -6.77 6.37 -2.01
N ARG A 140 -7.78 6.84 -2.76
CA ARG A 140 -7.57 7.35 -4.14
C ARG A 140 -6.60 8.53 -4.17
N ALA A 141 -6.65 9.43 -3.19
CA ALA A 141 -5.71 10.56 -3.12
C ALA A 141 -4.26 10.06 -2.97
N VAL A 142 -4.02 9.03 -2.15
CA VAL A 142 -2.68 8.43 -2.00
C VAL A 142 -2.27 7.66 -3.26
N VAL A 143 -3.20 6.94 -3.89
CA VAL A 143 -2.92 6.25 -5.16
C VAL A 143 -2.58 7.25 -6.26
N ASP A 144 -3.30 8.36 -6.37
CA ASP A 144 -3.02 9.40 -7.37
C ASP A 144 -1.68 10.08 -7.14
N LEU A 145 -1.32 10.35 -5.86
CA LEU A 145 -0.01 10.88 -5.48
C LEU A 145 1.13 10.02 -6.04
N LEU A 146 1.01 8.69 -5.90
CA LEU A 146 2.06 7.72 -6.21
C LEU A 146 1.93 7.10 -7.61
N SER A 147 0.84 7.34 -8.33
CA SER A 147 0.60 6.69 -9.61
C SER A 147 1.59 7.13 -10.69
N ALA A 148 2.08 6.15 -11.43
CA ALA A 148 2.93 6.35 -12.60
C ALA A 148 2.44 5.42 -13.71
N PRO A 149 1.94 5.95 -14.86
CA PRO A 149 1.37 5.11 -15.93
C PRO A 149 2.34 4.08 -16.49
N ASP A 150 3.64 4.38 -16.46
CA ASP A 150 4.68 3.54 -17.03
C ASP A 150 5.23 2.49 -16.04
N ASP A 151 4.72 2.47 -14.80
CA ASP A 151 5.13 1.48 -13.80
C ASP A 151 3.93 0.82 -13.12
N PRO A 152 3.50 -0.35 -13.61
CA PRO A 152 2.37 -1.08 -13.04
C PRO A 152 2.70 -1.77 -11.70
N ASN A 153 3.97 -1.80 -11.30
CA ASN A 153 4.41 -2.48 -10.08
C ASN A 153 4.63 -1.53 -8.90
N LEU A 154 4.64 -0.22 -9.13
CA LEU A 154 4.62 0.76 -8.05
C LEU A 154 3.17 0.96 -7.58
N GLY A 155 2.86 0.58 -6.34
CA GLY A 155 1.50 0.66 -5.84
C GLY A 155 1.34 0.23 -4.40
N LEU A 156 0.10 0.19 -3.97
CA LEU A 156 -0.32 -0.27 -2.65
C LEU A 156 -0.76 -1.73 -2.72
N TYR A 157 -0.24 -2.55 -1.82
CA TYR A 157 -0.51 -3.99 -1.77
C TYR A 157 -1.03 -4.40 -0.41
N GLY A 158 -2.05 -5.25 -0.36
CA GLY A 158 -2.61 -5.71 0.91
C GLY A 158 -4.00 -6.29 0.76
N ALA A 159 -4.83 -6.10 1.78
CA ALA A 159 -6.16 -6.67 1.85
C ALA A 159 -7.23 -5.64 2.26
N PHE A 160 -8.43 -5.87 1.75
CA PHE A 160 -9.67 -5.18 2.11
C PHE A 160 -10.52 -6.14 2.92
N GLY A 161 -10.96 -5.73 4.10
CA GLY A 161 -11.96 -6.45 4.88
C GLY A 161 -13.34 -6.34 4.24
N TYR A 162 -14.16 -7.38 4.42
CA TYR A 162 -15.52 -7.43 3.88
C TYR A 162 -16.40 -6.28 4.40
N ASP A 163 -16.18 -5.86 5.63
CA ASP A 163 -17.00 -4.85 6.32
C ASP A 163 -16.89 -3.44 5.73
N LEU A 164 -15.94 -3.21 4.82
CA LEU A 164 -15.90 -1.97 4.04
C LEU A 164 -17.18 -1.76 3.21
N ALA A 165 -17.88 -2.84 2.85
CA ALA A 165 -19.16 -2.77 2.15
C ALA A 165 -20.21 -1.97 2.94
N PHE A 166 -20.17 -2.01 4.26
CA PHE A 166 -21.10 -1.29 5.12
C PHE A 166 -20.96 0.23 5.12
N GLN A 167 -19.90 0.76 4.51
CA GLN A 167 -19.79 2.20 4.27
C GLN A 167 -20.69 2.69 3.13
N PHE A 168 -21.14 1.78 2.27
CA PHE A 168 -22.00 2.06 1.12
C PHE A 168 -23.44 1.64 1.36
N GLU A 169 -23.62 0.53 2.09
CA GLU A 169 -24.92 -0.02 2.42
C GLU A 169 -25.02 -0.20 3.96
N PRO A 170 -25.75 0.68 4.64
CA PRO A 170 -25.94 0.54 6.08
C PRO A 170 -26.73 -0.74 6.37
N VAL A 171 -26.12 -1.64 7.11
CA VAL A 171 -26.71 -2.88 7.60
C VAL A 171 -26.71 -2.85 9.12
N GLU A 172 -27.82 -3.24 9.74
CA GLU A 172 -27.88 -3.44 11.17
C GLU A 172 -26.96 -4.60 11.57
N ARG A 173 -25.97 -4.30 12.40
CA ARG A 173 -25.00 -5.28 12.87
C ARG A 173 -25.50 -5.90 14.16
N HIS A 174 -25.54 -7.24 14.19
CA HIS A 174 -25.94 -8.00 15.37
C HIS A 174 -24.75 -8.52 16.19
N ILE A 175 -23.54 -8.39 15.66
CA ILE A 175 -22.30 -8.83 16.31
C ILE A 175 -21.43 -7.59 16.53
N ASP A 176 -21.01 -7.39 17.75
CA ASP A 176 -20.06 -6.34 18.10
C ASP A 176 -18.68 -6.68 17.50
N ARG A 177 -18.06 -5.69 16.91
CA ARG A 177 -16.69 -5.81 16.41
C ARG A 177 -15.70 -5.37 17.47
N ASP A 178 -14.54 -6.03 17.49
CA ASP A 178 -13.40 -5.51 18.24
C ASP A 178 -13.01 -4.13 17.65
N PRO A 179 -12.94 -3.07 18.50
CA PRO A 179 -12.45 -1.77 18.03
C PRO A 179 -11.04 -1.80 17.43
N ALA A 180 -10.26 -2.85 17.71
CA ALA A 180 -8.94 -3.07 17.12
C ALA A 180 -8.99 -3.63 15.68
N ASP A 181 -10.13 -4.17 15.23
CA ASP A 181 -10.29 -4.73 13.90
C ASP A 181 -10.08 -3.67 12.82
N ARG A 182 -9.29 -4.04 11.82
CA ARG A 182 -8.97 -3.17 10.68
C ARG A 182 -9.81 -3.56 9.47
N ASP A 183 -10.40 -2.56 8.82
CA ASP A 183 -11.22 -2.76 7.63
C ASP A 183 -10.38 -2.87 6.36
N LEU A 184 -9.20 -2.29 6.36
CA LEU A 184 -8.20 -2.49 5.33
C LEU A 184 -6.79 -2.34 5.91
N VAL A 185 -5.84 -3.02 5.29
CA VAL A 185 -4.40 -2.79 5.48
C VAL A 185 -3.74 -2.86 4.12
N LEU A 186 -3.11 -1.77 3.73
CA LEU A 186 -2.33 -1.67 2.50
C LEU A 186 -0.93 -1.18 2.82
N HIS A 187 0.04 -1.75 2.14
CA HIS A 187 1.44 -1.41 2.26
C HIS A 187 1.95 -0.75 0.98
N LEU A 188 2.82 0.25 1.12
CA LEU A 188 3.69 0.71 0.05
C LEU A 188 5.05 0.03 0.21
N PRO A 189 5.34 -1.04 -0.53
CA PRO A 189 6.68 -1.60 -0.57
C PRO A 189 7.58 -0.77 -1.49
N ASP A 190 8.84 -0.66 -1.13
CA ASP A 190 9.88 -0.08 -1.97
C ASP A 190 10.85 -1.14 -2.54
N ALA A 191 10.49 -2.40 -2.34
CA ALA A 191 11.07 -3.55 -3.02
C ALA A 191 9.97 -4.60 -3.26
N VAL A 192 9.80 -4.99 -4.52
CA VAL A 192 8.76 -5.95 -4.94
C VAL A 192 9.39 -6.99 -5.85
N ILE A 193 9.08 -8.27 -5.64
CA ILE A 193 9.45 -9.35 -6.53
C ILE A 193 8.24 -9.76 -7.33
N VAL A 194 8.37 -9.79 -8.65
CA VAL A 194 7.32 -10.17 -9.57
C VAL A 194 7.79 -11.33 -10.44
N ARG A 195 7.04 -12.43 -10.42
CA ARG A 195 7.26 -13.60 -11.26
C ARG A 195 6.14 -13.72 -12.29
N ASP A 196 6.51 -13.76 -13.57
CA ASP A 196 5.61 -14.14 -14.66
C ASP A 196 5.91 -15.60 -15.05
N ARG A 197 5.07 -16.53 -14.63
CA ARG A 197 5.22 -17.96 -14.94
C ARG A 197 5.11 -18.26 -16.43
N LYS A 198 4.31 -17.49 -17.17
CA LYS A 198 4.12 -17.71 -18.60
C LYS A 198 5.38 -17.34 -19.40
N ARG A 199 6.12 -16.31 -18.93
CA ARG A 199 7.37 -15.86 -19.56
C ARG A 199 8.61 -16.46 -18.89
N GLU A 200 8.42 -17.22 -17.81
CA GLU A 200 9.50 -17.79 -17.00
C GLU A 200 10.49 -16.74 -16.50
N THR A 201 9.97 -15.54 -16.18
CA THR A 201 10.77 -14.43 -15.68
C THR A 201 10.47 -14.16 -14.20
N CYS A 202 11.52 -13.79 -13.48
CA CYS A 202 11.43 -13.28 -12.10
C CYS A 202 12.29 -12.03 -12.00
N VAL A 203 11.69 -10.93 -11.54
CA VAL A 203 12.34 -9.63 -11.46
C VAL A 203 12.09 -9.02 -10.08
N ARG A 204 13.16 -8.55 -9.45
CA ARG A 204 13.10 -7.70 -8.28
C ARG A 204 13.12 -6.25 -8.72
N TYR A 205 12.08 -5.51 -8.39
CA TYR A 205 12.02 -4.06 -8.55
C TYR A 205 12.35 -3.42 -7.20
N THR A 206 13.27 -2.47 -7.20
CA THR A 206 13.55 -1.62 -6.03
C THR A 206 13.36 -0.17 -6.43
N TYR A 207 12.85 0.61 -5.48
CA TYR A 207 12.46 2.00 -5.68
C TYR A 207 13.20 2.89 -4.70
N ASP A 208 13.80 3.96 -5.19
CA ASP A 208 14.22 5.09 -4.40
C ASP A 208 13.40 6.31 -4.80
N PHE A 209 12.95 7.04 -3.80
CA PHE A 209 12.05 8.18 -3.96
C PHE A 209 12.78 9.47 -3.64
N THR A 210 12.54 10.51 -4.44
CA THR A 210 12.94 11.88 -4.12
C THR A 210 11.68 12.74 -4.11
N VAL A 211 11.36 13.30 -2.95
CA VAL A 211 10.22 14.21 -2.79
C VAL A 211 10.57 15.59 -3.31
N PRO A 212 9.61 16.33 -3.90
CA PRO A 212 9.87 17.68 -4.38
C PRO A 212 10.31 18.60 -3.24
N ALA A 213 11.13 19.61 -3.59
CA ALA A 213 11.45 20.69 -2.68
C ALA A 213 10.20 21.52 -2.38
N GLU A 214 9.94 21.82 -1.13
CA GLU A 214 8.77 22.57 -0.71
C GLU A 214 9.16 23.63 0.34
N GLY A 215 8.58 24.83 0.21
CA GLY A 215 8.78 25.90 1.20
C GLY A 215 10.25 26.30 1.44
N GLY A 216 11.11 26.19 0.42
CA GLY A 216 12.55 26.50 0.53
C GLY A 216 13.39 25.40 1.19
N ARG A 217 12.82 24.25 1.50
CA ARG A 217 13.55 23.04 1.93
C ARG A 217 13.98 22.23 0.72
N PRO A 218 15.22 21.74 0.66
CA PRO A 218 15.62 20.81 -0.39
C PRO A 218 14.78 19.54 -0.32
N GLY A 219 14.50 18.95 -1.48
CA GLY A 219 13.80 17.67 -1.55
C GLY A 219 14.56 16.60 -0.77
N ALA A 220 13.84 15.80 0.01
CA ALA A 220 14.40 14.66 0.72
C ALA A 220 14.37 13.41 -0.16
N GLY A 221 15.35 12.52 -0.02
CA GLY A 221 15.44 11.26 -0.76
C GLY A 221 15.51 10.05 0.15
N THR A 222 15.16 8.90 -0.40
CA THR A 222 15.25 7.61 0.31
C THR A 222 16.53 6.84 -0.01
N GLU A 223 17.32 7.31 -0.99
CA GLU A 223 18.57 6.68 -1.38
C GLU A 223 19.51 6.53 -0.18
N GLY A 224 20.13 5.36 -0.03
CA GLY A 224 21.02 5.06 1.09
C GLY A 224 20.36 4.80 2.44
N LEU A 225 19.04 5.01 2.57
CA LEU A 225 18.31 4.67 3.80
C LEU A 225 17.99 3.17 3.86
N PRO A 226 18.08 2.55 5.07
CA PRO A 226 17.77 1.15 5.25
C PRO A 226 16.28 0.86 4.93
N ARG A 227 16.01 -0.37 4.42
CA ARG A 227 14.65 -0.81 4.04
C ARG A 227 13.94 -1.58 5.14
N GLU A 228 14.67 -2.11 6.11
CA GLU A 228 14.12 -2.91 7.19
C GLU A 228 13.12 -2.12 8.04
N THR A 229 12.01 -2.75 8.42
CA THR A 229 10.94 -2.14 9.24
C THR A 229 10.96 -2.57 10.70
N GLY A 230 11.89 -3.40 11.09
CA GLY A 230 11.90 -4.02 12.40
C GLY A 230 10.87 -5.17 12.52
N PRO A 231 10.83 -5.84 13.67
CA PRO A 231 9.96 -7.00 13.88
C PRO A 231 8.48 -6.60 13.81
N THR A 232 7.68 -7.46 13.21
CA THR A 232 6.22 -7.33 13.27
C THR A 232 5.77 -7.52 14.72
N PRO A 233 4.89 -6.66 15.26
CA PRO A 233 4.26 -6.92 16.54
C PRO A 233 3.63 -8.31 16.52
N ALA A 234 3.88 -9.11 17.55
CA ALA A 234 3.25 -10.42 17.67
C ALA A 234 1.72 -10.25 17.60
N VAL A 235 1.11 -10.92 16.64
CA VAL A 235 -0.35 -11.07 16.65
C VAL A 235 -0.63 -12.08 17.77
N VAL A 236 -1.17 -11.59 18.88
CA VAL A 236 -1.77 -12.50 19.88
C VAL A 236 -2.97 -13.10 19.18
N ALA A 237 -2.87 -14.37 18.79
CA ALA A 237 -4.04 -15.08 18.33
C ALA A 237 -5.05 -15.04 19.48
N ALA A 238 -6.15 -14.31 19.29
CA ALA A 238 -7.29 -14.46 20.17
C ALA A 238 -7.70 -15.94 20.04
N ASP A 239 -7.83 -16.62 21.17
CA ASP A 239 -8.37 -17.98 21.20
C ASP A 239 -9.72 -17.92 20.49
N VAL A 240 -9.79 -18.51 19.31
CA VAL A 240 -11.05 -18.71 18.60
C VAL A 240 -11.77 -19.81 19.35
N PRO A 241 -12.94 -19.57 19.93
CA PRO A 241 -13.69 -20.58 20.67
C PRO A 241 -14.15 -21.73 19.78
#